data_0892b0968d3d020ab6295cf1d71d9a02
#
_entry.id   0892b0968d3d020ab6295cf1d71d9a02
#
_cell.length_a   1.000
_cell.length_b   1.000
_cell.length_c   1.000
_cell.angle_alpha   90.00
_cell.angle_beta   90.00
_cell.angle_gamma   90.00
#
_symmetry.space_group_name_H-M   'P 1'
#
loop_
_entity.id
_entity.type
_entity.pdbx_description
1 polymer ?
#
loop_
_entity_poly.entity_id
_entity_poly.type
_entity_poly.pdbx_seq_one_letter_code
_entity_poly.pdbx_strand_id
1 'polypeptide(L)'
;MAVSCFPALFVPQFTMRLSMKLFSTRTLPLISAALFAFSFSATAQATVIDLGVANGYSAFIFGNIGSSGASGFTSVGGSIAAGGNIYLNNYNVGTNKKPGSAVNSVVAGGNLNTGWGTLSGSAVYGVSNPNATLTAPQWFPTNNISKGNASTLDFAGTKQQLTTLSGDVAKLQSNGTVISQYGGFKLVGDVNADVNVFTIAANDLHNLTLDVSSLKSTASIIINGTATNITMSGGFDNFGSFANRTLLNFANATTTSLNNVGINGSILAPNSAFSGSGSMNGTLIANSVSSINYGHVSMNGAGFNTVNVSAVPEPGTYAMLLAGLGLLAFMRRRTPARAPQAQMA
;
A
#
# COMPACT_ATOMS: atom_id res chain seq x y z
N MET A 1 55.00 11.64 15.03
CA MET A 1 55.58 10.32 14.84
C MET A 1 55.07 9.37 15.89
N ALA A 2 54.16 8.49 15.52
CA ALA A 2 53.90 7.22 16.17
C ALA A 2 53.02 6.39 15.19
N VAL A 3 53.65 5.41 14.59
CA VAL A 3 53.06 4.43 13.69
C VAL A 3 52.48 3.32 14.54
N SER A 4 51.20 3.09 14.48
CA SER A 4 50.52 1.93 15.13
C SER A 4 50.30 0.83 14.09
N CYS A 5 51.01 -0.29 14.30
CA CYS A 5 50.94 -1.53 13.55
C CYS A 5 49.70 -2.31 13.95
N PHE A 6 48.83 -2.69 13.00
CA PHE A 6 47.79 -3.69 13.20
C PHE A 6 48.31 -5.10 12.85
N PRO A 7 48.02 -6.10 13.66
CA PRO A 7 48.44 -7.48 13.33
C PRO A 7 47.43 -8.12 12.35
N ALA A 8 48.00 -8.81 11.38
CA ALA A 8 47.27 -9.61 10.38
C ALA A 8 46.54 -10.80 11.03
N LEU A 9 45.24 -10.94 10.72
CA LEU A 9 44.45 -12.10 11.07
C LEU A 9 44.79 -13.29 10.17
N PHE A 10 45.28 -14.34 10.76
CA PHE A 10 45.61 -15.61 10.12
C PHE A 10 44.32 -16.41 9.91
N VAL A 11 43.92 -16.63 8.68
CA VAL A 11 42.80 -17.52 8.32
C VAL A 11 43.34 -18.91 8.02
N PRO A 12 42.99 -19.96 8.77
CA PRO A 12 43.43 -21.33 8.43
C PRO A 12 42.64 -21.84 7.20
N GLN A 13 43.34 -22.17 6.15
CA GLN A 13 42.79 -22.91 5.00
C GLN A 13 42.55 -24.35 5.43
N PHE A 14 41.29 -24.72 5.57
CA PHE A 14 40.86 -26.13 5.75
C PHE A 14 40.77 -26.79 4.38
N THR A 15 41.82 -27.50 3.98
CA THR A 15 41.79 -28.39 2.79
C THR A 15 41.11 -29.72 3.13
N MET A 16 39.82 -29.79 2.82
CA MET A 16 39.06 -31.02 2.87
C MET A 16 39.40 -31.90 1.65
N ARG A 17 40.27 -32.91 1.82
CA ARG A 17 40.47 -33.93 0.78
C ARG A 17 39.23 -34.83 0.74
N LEU A 18 38.35 -34.61 -0.23
CA LEU A 18 37.23 -35.49 -0.53
C LEU A 18 37.74 -36.67 -1.33
N SER A 19 37.80 -37.85 -0.68
CA SER A 19 38.11 -39.14 -1.34
C SER A 19 36.87 -39.59 -2.12
N MET A 20 36.83 -39.32 -3.42
CA MET A 20 35.78 -39.81 -4.31
C MET A 20 36.02 -41.31 -4.60
N LYS A 21 35.24 -42.18 -3.95
CA LYS A 21 35.04 -43.56 -4.45
C LYS A 21 34.14 -43.48 -5.69
N LEU A 22 34.65 -44.02 -6.81
CA LEU A 22 33.90 -44.16 -8.06
C LEU A 22 32.62 -44.97 -7.81
N PHE A 23 31.47 -44.28 -7.79
CA PHE A 23 30.17 -44.90 -7.92
C PHE A 23 29.85 -45.06 -9.43
N SER A 24 29.38 -46.27 -9.78
CA SER A 24 29.00 -46.68 -11.11
C SER A 24 28.19 -45.62 -11.88
N THR A 25 28.63 -45.32 -13.12
CA THR A 25 28.13 -44.27 -14.02
C THR A 25 26.66 -44.39 -14.48
N ARG A 26 25.88 -45.34 -13.93
CA ARG A 26 24.47 -45.57 -14.35
C ARG A 26 23.40 -44.98 -13.48
N THR A 27 23.73 -44.39 -12.31
CA THR A 27 22.75 -43.81 -11.38
C THR A 27 22.79 -42.27 -11.22
N LEU A 28 23.79 -41.59 -11.82
CA LEU A 28 23.95 -40.14 -11.69
C LEU A 28 22.87 -39.26 -12.33
N PRO A 29 22.22 -39.61 -13.46
CA PRO A 29 21.22 -38.69 -14.05
C PRO A 29 19.89 -38.61 -13.30
N LEU A 30 19.59 -39.60 -12.42
CA LEU A 30 18.33 -39.62 -11.68
C LEU A 30 18.35 -38.77 -10.40
N ILE A 31 19.51 -38.63 -9.76
CA ILE A 31 19.65 -37.82 -8.53
C ILE A 31 19.70 -36.34 -8.87
N SER A 32 20.30 -35.95 -10.00
CA SER A 32 20.34 -34.56 -10.44
C SER A 32 18.98 -34.00 -10.84
N ALA A 33 18.10 -34.81 -11.43
CA ALA A 33 16.75 -34.38 -11.80
C ALA A 33 15.81 -34.23 -10.59
N ALA A 34 16.03 -35.04 -9.53
CA ALA A 34 15.23 -34.95 -8.31
C ALA A 34 15.61 -33.74 -7.44
N LEU A 35 16.87 -33.29 -7.44
CA LEU A 35 17.30 -32.09 -6.70
C LEU A 35 16.83 -30.80 -7.34
N PHE A 36 16.63 -30.74 -8.65
CA PHE A 36 16.16 -29.55 -9.35
C PHE A 36 14.65 -29.28 -9.18
N ALA A 37 13.85 -30.27 -8.82
CA ALA A 37 12.40 -30.15 -8.66
C ALA A 37 11.99 -29.53 -7.30
N PHE A 38 12.89 -29.41 -6.33
CA PHE A 38 12.55 -28.92 -4.98
C PHE A 38 12.74 -27.42 -4.75
N SER A 39 13.16 -26.64 -5.75
CA SER A 39 13.69 -25.29 -5.51
C SER A 39 12.71 -24.13 -5.73
N PHE A 40 11.50 -24.32 -6.22
CA PHE A 40 10.60 -23.19 -6.51
C PHE A 40 9.14 -23.51 -6.19
N SER A 41 8.85 -23.71 -4.92
CA SER A 41 7.48 -23.51 -4.44
C SER A 41 7.34 -22.05 -4.03
N ALA A 42 7.11 -21.15 -5.00
CA ALA A 42 6.55 -19.84 -4.67
C ALA A 42 5.15 -20.09 -4.11
N THR A 43 5.01 -19.99 -2.80
CA THR A 43 3.71 -20.06 -2.15
C THR A 43 2.96 -18.77 -2.51
N ALA A 44 1.95 -18.89 -3.36
CA ALA A 44 1.00 -17.81 -3.56
C ALA A 44 0.39 -17.46 -2.19
N GLN A 45 0.64 -16.25 -1.70
CA GLN A 45 0.16 -15.79 -0.40
C GLN A 45 -1.06 -14.90 -0.60
N ALA A 46 -2.16 -15.21 0.12
CA ALA A 46 -3.31 -14.32 0.16
C ALA A 46 -2.88 -12.99 0.80
N THR A 47 -3.21 -11.87 0.16
CA THR A 47 -2.94 -10.52 0.68
C THR A 47 -4.22 -9.94 1.26
N VAL A 48 -4.18 -9.56 2.54
CA VAL A 48 -5.27 -8.81 3.17
C VAL A 48 -4.91 -7.32 3.08
N ILE A 49 -5.76 -6.55 2.41
CA ILE A 49 -5.61 -5.10 2.31
C ILE A 49 -6.48 -4.48 3.40
N ASP A 50 -5.85 -4.08 4.49
CA ASP A 50 -6.47 -3.42 5.63
C ASP A 50 -5.64 -2.20 6.03
N LEU A 51 -6.26 -1.03 6.01
CA LEU A 51 -5.60 0.23 6.38
C LEU A 51 -5.47 0.40 7.92
N GLY A 52 -5.96 -0.57 8.69
CA GLY A 52 -5.85 -0.60 10.13
C GLY A 52 -6.37 0.68 10.80
N VAL A 53 -5.63 1.21 11.75
CA VAL A 53 -6.03 2.42 12.49
C VAL A 53 -6.19 3.66 11.58
N ALA A 54 -5.46 3.73 10.47
CA ALA A 54 -5.56 4.84 9.52
C ALA A 54 -6.94 4.92 8.85
N ASN A 55 -7.67 3.79 8.79
CA ASN A 55 -9.00 3.71 8.20
C ASN A 55 -10.07 4.55 8.92
N GLY A 56 -9.84 4.88 10.20
CA GLY A 56 -10.72 5.76 10.98
C GLY A 56 -10.57 7.26 10.68
N TYR A 57 -9.63 7.64 9.80
CA TYR A 57 -9.32 9.03 9.49
C TYR A 57 -9.59 9.36 8.03
N SER A 58 -10.06 10.58 7.75
CA SER A 58 -10.08 11.11 6.38
C SER A 58 -8.68 11.39 5.85
N ALA A 59 -7.76 11.80 6.74
CA ALA A 59 -6.34 11.91 6.43
C ALA A 59 -5.50 11.38 7.59
N PHE A 60 -4.59 10.46 7.28
CA PHE A 60 -3.60 9.89 8.19
C PHE A 60 -2.21 10.17 7.64
N ILE A 61 -1.50 11.11 8.25
CA ILE A 61 -0.26 11.68 7.72
C ILE A 61 0.89 11.40 8.69
N PHE A 62 2.01 10.91 8.18
CA PHE A 62 3.14 10.54 9.03
C PHE A 62 4.00 11.73 9.48
N GLY A 63 4.05 12.79 8.69
CA GLY A 63 4.72 14.06 9.00
C GLY A 63 3.73 15.17 9.35
N ASN A 64 3.90 16.33 8.73
CA ASN A 64 3.09 17.52 9.01
C ASN A 64 1.86 17.63 8.10
N ILE A 65 0.79 18.23 8.61
CA ILE A 65 -0.34 18.76 7.84
C ILE A 65 -0.24 20.27 7.82
N GLY A 66 0.02 20.85 6.64
CA GLY A 66 0.25 22.26 6.47
C GLY A 66 1.60 22.76 6.96
N SER A 67 1.75 24.05 7.05
CA SER A 67 2.93 24.77 7.57
C SER A 67 2.52 26.07 8.24
N SER A 68 3.45 26.78 8.87
CA SER A 68 3.15 28.08 9.48
C SER A 68 2.56 29.04 8.44
N GLY A 69 1.34 29.49 8.69
CA GLY A 69 0.61 30.38 7.79
C GLY A 69 -0.14 29.74 6.62
N ALA A 70 0.00 28.41 6.44
CA ALA A 70 -0.63 27.69 5.34
C ALA A 70 -1.27 26.37 5.79
N SER A 71 -2.58 26.22 5.58
CA SER A 71 -3.32 24.99 5.88
C SER A 71 -3.06 23.92 4.83
N GLY A 72 -3.11 22.64 5.25
CA GLY A 72 -3.03 21.52 4.30
C GLY A 72 -4.34 21.25 3.57
N PHE A 73 -5.49 21.61 4.15
CA PHE A 73 -6.84 21.32 3.64
C PHE A 73 -7.75 22.54 3.68
N THR A 74 -8.85 22.54 2.90
CA THR A 74 -9.91 23.55 2.97
C THR A 74 -10.98 23.16 4.00
N SER A 75 -11.37 21.89 4.01
CA SER A 75 -12.30 21.33 4.98
C SER A 75 -12.10 19.81 5.12
N VAL A 76 -12.36 19.31 6.31
CA VAL A 76 -12.32 17.87 6.58
C VAL A 76 -13.58 17.46 7.32
N GLY A 77 -14.47 16.75 6.65
CA GLY A 77 -15.70 16.25 7.27
C GLY A 77 -15.44 15.25 8.39
N GLY A 78 -14.48 14.35 8.21
CA GLY A 78 -14.07 13.34 9.19
C GLY A 78 -12.93 13.78 10.10
N SER A 79 -12.16 12.80 10.59
CA SER A 79 -11.03 12.99 11.50
C SER A 79 -9.71 13.09 10.74
N ILE A 80 -8.70 13.75 11.32
CA ILE A 80 -7.33 13.80 10.82
C ILE A 80 -6.33 13.39 11.89
N ALA A 81 -5.25 12.74 11.44
CA ALA A 81 -4.10 12.43 12.30
C ALA A 81 -2.80 12.79 11.57
N ALA A 82 -1.84 13.36 12.31
CA ALA A 82 -0.49 13.63 11.83
C ALA A 82 0.54 13.25 12.87
N GLY A 83 1.61 12.55 12.46
CA GLY A 83 2.75 12.24 13.35
C GLY A 83 3.59 13.47 13.71
N GLY A 84 3.52 14.53 12.90
CA GLY A 84 4.15 15.82 13.10
C GLY A 84 3.17 16.90 13.58
N ASN A 85 3.40 18.11 13.11
CA ASN A 85 2.58 19.28 13.44
C ASN A 85 1.33 19.37 12.56
N ILE A 86 0.26 19.92 13.13
CA ILE A 86 -0.96 20.25 12.39
C ILE A 86 -1.22 21.74 12.46
N TYR A 87 -1.49 22.34 11.30
CA TYR A 87 -1.83 23.76 11.14
C TYR A 87 -3.26 23.89 10.63
N LEU A 88 -4.19 24.27 11.53
CA LEU A 88 -5.61 24.47 11.27
C LEU A 88 -5.89 25.96 11.02
N ASN A 89 -5.60 26.43 9.82
CA ASN A 89 -5.92 27.81 9.42
C ASN A 89 -6.97 27.79 8.31
N ASN A 90 -8.12 28.46 8.53
CA ASN A 90 -9.19 28.62 7.55
C ASN A 90 -9.84 27.31 7.08
N TYR A 91 -9.95 26.29 7.92
CA TYR A 91 -10.74 25.13 7.59
C TYR A 91 -11.43 24.45 8.80
N ASN A 92 -12.47 23.69 8.50
CA ASN A 92 -13.27 22.99 9.49
C ASN A 92 -12.87 21.52 9.55
N VAL A 93 -12.86 20.93 10.77
CA VAL A 93 -12.56 19.50 10.97
C VAL A 93 -13.65 18.86 11.80
N GLY A 94 -14.04 17.64 11.43
CA GLY A 94 -14.96 16.81 12.19
C GLY A 94 -16.43 17.15 12.04
N THR A 95 -16.79 18.00 11.08
CA THR A 95 -18.16 18.49 10.89
C THR A 95 -19.15 17.44 10.39
N ASN A 96 -18.65 16.34 9.80
CA ASN A 96 -19.47 15.26 9.25
C ASN A 96 -18.78 13.91 9.44
N LYS A 97 -18.53 13.53 10.70
CA LYS A 97 -17.90 12.24 11.01
C LYS A 97 -18.85 11.08 10.69
N LYS A 98 -18.36 10.14 9.91
CA LYS A 98 -19.09 8.92 9.57
C LYS A 98 -18.93 7.86 10.66
N PRO A 99 -19.83 6.86 10.74
CA PRO A 99 -19.64 5.68 11.59
C PRO A 99 -18.28 5.03 11.30
N GLY A 100 -17.56 4.62 12.35
CA GLY A 100 -16.21 4.07 12.25
C GLY A 100 -15.07 5.10 12.24
N SER A 101 -15.39 6.41 12.20
CA SER A 101 -14.37 7.46 12.35
C SER A 101 -13.72 7.43 13.74
N ALA A 102 -12.46 7.87 13.80
CA ALA A 102 -11.70 7.99 15.05
C ALA A 102 -12.43 8.87 16.07
N VAL A 103 -12.30 8.55 17.36
CA VAL A 103 -12.94 9.28 18.47
C VAL A 103 -12.51 10.74 18.45
N ASN A 104 -11.20 11.01 18.39
CA ASN A 104 -10.69 12.37 18.25
C ASN A 104 -10.81 12.85 16.80
N SER A 105 -11.27 14.08 16.62
CA SER A 105 -11.34 14.72 15.30
C SER A 105 -9.95 15.13 14.81
N VAL A 106 -9.05 15.45 15.74
CA VAL A 106 -7.65 15.81 15.44
C VAL A 106 -6.72 15.07 16.38
N VAL A 107 -5.68 14.43 15.82
CA VAL A 107 -4.57 13.83 16.57
C VAL A 107 -3.26 14.36 15.99
N ALA A 108 -2.54 15.21 16.72
CA ALA A 108 -1.24 15.74 16.34
C ALA A 108 -0.14 15.09 17.16
N GLY A 109 0.85 14.49 16.50
CA GLY A 109 2.07 13.98 17.15
C GLY A 109 2.92 15.11 17.72
N GLY A 110 3.02 16.22 17.01
CA GLY A 110 3.72 17.45 17.37
C GLY A 110 2.79 18.55 17.85
N ASN A 111 3.11 19.78 17.46
CA ASN A 111 2.33 20.96 17.79
C ASN A 111 0.98 21.00 17.09
N LEU A 112 -0.02 21.56 17.77
CA LEU A 112 -1.29 21.90 17.17
C LEU A 112 -1.41 23.43 17.11
N ASN A 113 -1.51 23.97 15.92
CA ASN A 113 -1.73 25.39 15.68
C ASN A 113 -3.14 25.56 15.10
N THR A 114 -3.98 26.34 15.80
CA THR A 114 -5.34 26.63 15.36
C THR A 114 -5.45 28.09 14.94
N GLY A 115 -6.34 28.36 13.98
CA GLY A 115 -6.63 29.70 13.51
C GLY A 115 -8.12 29.86 13.23
N TRP A 116 -8.49 30.48 12.10
CA TRP A 116 -9.88 30.54 11.65
C TRP A 116 -10.42 29.19 11.27
N GLY A 117 -11.67 28.90 11.64
CA GLY A 117 -12.32 27.64 11.32
C GLY A 117 -13.01 27.01 12.53
N THR A 118 -13.49 25.78 12.37
CA THR A 118 -14.24 25.06 13.41
C THR A 118 -13.61 23.68 13.66
N LEU A 119 -13.41 23.35 14.94
CA LEU A 119 -13.10 22.01 15.39
C LEU A 119 -14.37 21.41 16.02
N SER A 120 -14.97 20.44 15.34
CA SER A 120 -16.09 19.66 15.88
C SER A 120 -15.58 18.38 16.51
N GLY A 121 -15.90 18.17 17.80
CA GLY A 121 -15.37 17.06 18.60
C GLY A 121 -14.09 17.41 19.35
N SER A 122 -13.29 16.40 19.69
CA SER A 122 -12.08 16.54 20.50
C SER A 122 -10.80 16.56 19.65
N ALA A 123 -9.77 17.21 20.20
CA ALA A 123 -8.42 17.15 19.65
C ALA A 123 -7.40 16.74 20.70
N VAL A 124 -6.35 16.05 20.24
CA VAL A 124 -5.19 15.68 21.06
C VAL A 124 -3.92 16.10 20.32
N TYR A 125 -2.95 16.68 21.05
CA TYR A 125 -1.65 17.08 20.51
C TYR A 125 -0.49 16.55 21.37
N GLY A 126 0.71 16.55 20.82
CA GLY A 126 1.91 16.12 21.56
C GLY A 126 2.04 14.62 21.73
N VAL A 127 1.37 13.82 20.89
CA VAL A 127 1.36 12.35 20.97
C VAL A 127 2.76 11.76 20.80
N SER A 128 3.53 12.31 19.85
CA SER A 128 4.92 11.89 19.57
C SER A 128 5.98 12.83 20.16
N ASN A 129 5.58 14.02 20.64
CA ASN A 129 6.48 15.02 21.17
C ASN A 129 5.97 15.59 22.50
N PRO A 130 6.55 15.21 23.66
CA PRO A 130 6.12 15.68 24.97
C PRO A 130 6.33 17.20 25.18
N ASN A 131 7.19 17.83 24.37
CA ASN A 131 7.44 19.28 24.39
C ASN A 131 6.53 20.06 23.43
N ALA A 132 5.60 19.39 22.74
CA ALA A 132 4.66 20.04 21.84
C ALA A 132 3.79 21.08 22.55
N THR A 133 3.41 22.10 21.79
CA THR A 133 2.60 23.23 22.24
C THR A 133 1.30 23.33 21.46
N LEU A 134 0.28 23.84 22.16
CA LEU A 134 -0.94 24.31 21.52
C LEU A 134 -0.81 25.84 21.28
N THR A 135 -1.00 26.25 20.06
CA THR A 135 -1.12 27.66 19.70
C THR A 135 -2.54 27.91 19.19
N ALA A 136 -3.32 28.67 19.93
CA ALA A 136 -4.70 28.98 19.57
C ALA A 136 -4.95 30.49 19.83
N PRO A 137 -5.69 31.17 18.95
CA PRO A 137 -6.18 32.50 19.23
C PRO A 137 -7.12 32.50 20.46
N GLN A 138 -7.17 33.59 21.18
CA GLN A 138 -7.97 33.72 22.42
C GLN A 138 -9.46 33.37 22.24
N TRP A 139 -10.00 33.62 21.06
CA TRP A 139 -11.40 33.35 20.72
C TRP A 139 -11.66 31.87 20.30
N PHE A 140 -10.62 31.08 20.06
CA PHE A 140 -10.79 29.67 19.65
C PHE A 140 -11.08 28.80 20.89
N PRO A 141 -12.15 27.98 20.90
CA PRO A 141 -12.48 27.15 22.05
C PRO A 141 -11.47 26.00 22.20
N THR A 142 -10.80 25.97 23.36
CA THR A 142 -9.77 24.96 23.68
C THR A 142 -10.18 23.92 24.72
N ASN A 143 -11.40 24.00 25.24
CA ASN A 143 -11.91 23.15 26.32
C ASN A 143 -12.01 21.65 25.96
N ASN A 144 -12.05 21.33 24.66
CA ASN A 144 -12.04 19.97 24.14
C ASN A 144 -10.70 19.56 23.50
N ILE A 145 -9.64 20.31 23.77
CA ILE A 145 -8.26 20.04 23.31
C ILE A 145 -7.42 19.59 24.51
N SER A 146 -6.77 18.45 24.41
CA SER A 146 -5.92 17.90 25.44
C SER A 146 -4.54 17.53 24.93
N LYS A 147 -3.57 17.47 25.83
CA LYS A 147 -2.23 16.94 25.52
C LYS A 147 -2.28 15.42 25.64
N GLY A 148 -1.76 14.72 24.65
CA GLY A 148 -1.67 13.27 24.59
C GLY A 148 -0.29 12.75 25.00
N ASN A 149 -0.10 11.47 24.77
CA ASN A 149 1.17 10.77 24.96
C ASN A 149 1.34 9.69 23.88
N ALA A 150 2.49 9.04 23.84
CA ALA A 150 2.86 8.04 22.83
C ALA A 150 1.91 6.82 22.78
N SER A 151 1.13 6.54 23.83
CA SER A 151 0.14 5.45 23.81
C SER A 151 -1.16 5.81 23.07
N THR A 152 -1.36 7.08 22.74
CA THR A 152 -2.58 7.52 22.03
C THR A 152 -2.64 6.99 20.60
N LEU A 153 -1.51 7.00 19.87
CA LEU A 153 -1.40 6.54 18.51
C LEU A 153 0.06 6.31 18.11
N ASP A 154 0.40 5.09 17.67
CA ASP A 154 1.73 4.74 17.16
C ASP A 154 1.87 5.08 15.68
N PHE A 155 2.37 6.27 15.37
CA PHE A 155 2.62 6.71 14.00
C PHE A 155 3.79 5.96 13.34
N ALA A 156 4.83 5.60 14.09
CA ALA A 156 6.01 4.94 13.54
C ALA A 156 5.70 3.50 13.13
N GLY A 157 5.09 2.72 14.02
CA GLY A 157 4.67 1.34 13.71
C GLY A 157 3.61 1.30 12.61
N THR A 158 2.64 2.23 12.62
CA THR A 158 1.64 2.35 11.56
C THR A 158 2.28 2.70 10.21
N LYS A 159 3.28 3.58 10.17
CA LYS A 159 4.03 3.88 8.94
C LYS A 159 4.71 2.64 8.38
N GLN A 160 5.38 1.88 9.21
CA GLN A 160 6.05 0.65 8.79
C GLN A 160 5.06 -0.35 8.22
N GLN A 161 3.95 -0.60 8.91
CA GLN A 161 2.89 -1.51 8.45
C GLN A 161 2.31 -1.09 7.10
N LEU A 162 1.94 0.20 6.95
CA LEU A 162 1.31 0.70 5.72
C LEU A 162 2.31 0.83 4.55
N THR A 163 3.60 1.04 4.83
CA THR A 163 4.65 0.99 3.80
C THR A 163 4.84 -0.44 3.29
N THR A 164 4.86 -1.42 4.19
CA THR A 164 4.91 -2.85 3.82
C THR A 164 3.67 -3.24 3.03
N LEU A 165 2.48 -2.90 3.53
CA LEU A 165 1.22 -3.15 2.83
C LEU A 165 1.21 -2.55 1.42
N SER A 166 1.62 -1.28 1.27
CA SER A 166 1.69 -0.61 -0.03
C SER A 166 2.63 -1.34 -1.00
N GLY A 167 3.78 -1.82 -0.50
CA GLY A 167 4.72 -2.62 -1.27
C GLY A 167 4.14 -3.98 -1.70
N ASP A 168 3.35 -4.63 -0.84
CA ASP A 168 2.72 -5.91 -1.16
C ASP A 168 1.55 -5.74 -2.14
N VAL A 169 0.74 -4.68 -1.98
CA VAL A 169 -0.32 -4.31 -2.94
C VAL A 169 0.26 -4.00 -4.32
N ALA A 170 1.44 -3.37 -4.39
CA ALA A 170 2.12 -3.07 -5.66
C ALA A 170 2.58 -4.32 -6.43
N LYS A 171 2.74 -5.46 -5.75
CA LYS A 171 3.12 -6.76 -6.35
C LYS A 171 1.91 -7.55 -6.88
N LEU A 172 0.69 -7.13 -6.58
CA LEU A 172 -0.51 -7.82 -7.04
C LEU A 172 -0.55 -7.84 -8.57
N GLN A 173 -0.84 -9.00 -9.13
CA GLN A 173 -1.00 -9.20 -10.57
C GLN A 173 -2.23 -8.43 -11.06
N SER A 174 -2.05 -7.63 -12.13
CA SER A 174 -3.18 -6.99 -12.82
C SER A 174 -4.04 -8.05 -13.50
N ASN A 175 -5.34 -8.03 -13.21
CA ASN A 175 -6.36 -8.82 -13.89
C ASN A 175 -7.34 -7.96 -14.69
N GLY A 176 -7.25 -6.63 -14.57
CA GLY A 176 -7.96 -5.66 -15.39
C GLY A 176 -7.09 -5.11 -16.51
N THR A 177 -7.76 -4.52 -17.52
CA THR A 177 -7.12 -3.90 -18.69
C THR A 177 -7.19 -2.38 -18.58
N VAL A 178 -6.06 -1.71 -18.85
CA VAL A 178 -5.96 -0.25 -18.94
C VAL A 178 -5.89 0.15 -20.40
N ILE A 179 -6.86 0.92 -20.86
CA ILE A 179 -6.95 1.38 -22.26
C ILE A 179 -6.71 2.89 -22.29
N SER A 180 -5.67 3.31 -22.99
CA SER A 180 -5.44 4.74 -23.24
C SER A 180 -6.42 5.25 -24.30
N GLN A 181 -7.25 6.23 -23.94
CA GLN A 181 -8.20 6.85 -24.87
C GLN A 181 -8.49 8.31 -24.48
N TYR A 182 -8.75 9.13 -25.49
CA TYR A 182 -9.15 10.55 -25.32
C TYR A 182 -8.26 11.34 -24.36
N GLY A 183 -6.96 11.06 -24.34
CA GLY A 183 -6.00 11.71 -23.45
C GLY A 183 -6.05 11.21 -21.99
N GLY A 184 -6.77 10.13 -21.70
CA GLY A 184 -6.90 9.55 -20.37
C GLY A 184 -6.84 8.03 -20.40
N PHE A 185 -7.38 7.41 -19.35
CA PHE A 185 -7.36 5.96 -19.17
C PHE A 185 -8.75 5.42 -18.87
N LYS A 186 -9.17 4.40 -19.62
CA LYS A 186 -10.35 3.59 -19.32
C LYS A 186 -9.91 2.29 -18.66
N LEU A 187 -10.49 1.99 -17.48
CA LEU A 187 -10.24 0.77 -16.74
C LEU A 187 -11.36 -0.23 -17.02
N VAL A 188 -11.02 -1.36 -17.62
CA VAL A 188 -11.93 -2.46 -17.92
C VAL A 188 -11.57 -3.65 -17.04
N GLY A 189 -12.46 -4.04 -16.14
CA GLY A 189 -12.23 -5.12 -15.19
C GLY A 189 -12.65 -6.49 -15.71
N ASP A 190 -12.69 -7.45 -14.78
CA ASP A 190 -13.25 -8.79 -14.97
C ASP A 190 -14.53 -8.91 -14.14
N VAL A 191 -15.66 -9.12 -14.82
CA VAL A 191 -16.98 -9.28 -14.20
C VAL A 191 -17.07 -10.49 -13.27
N ASN A 192 -16.14 -11.43 -13.36
CA ASN A 192 -16.08 -12.60 -12.47
C ASN A 192 -15.19 -12.38 -11.24
N ALA A 193 -14.36 -11.32 -11.24
CA ALA A 193 -13.44 -11.04 -10.15
C ALA A 193 -14.09 -10.21 -9.03
N ASP A 194 -13.82 -10.59 -7.78
CA ASP A 194 -14.21 -9.80 -6.59
C ASP A 194 -13.24 -8.65 -6.34
N VAL A 195 -12.01 -8.76 -6.84
CA VAL A 195 -10.98 -7.72 -6.77
C VAL A 195 -10.42 -7.51 -8.17
N ASN A 196 -10.51 -6.28 -8.66
CA ASN A 196 -9.93 -5.87 -9.93
C ASN A 196 -8.69 -5.02 -9.68
N VAL A 197 -7.56 -5.48 -10.19
CA VAL A 197 -6.25 -4.83 -10.04
C VAL A 197 -5.82 -4.26 -11.39
N PHE A 198 -5.47 -2.98 -11.38
CA PHE A 198 -4.97 -2.24 -12.53
C PHE A 198 -3.58 -1.68 -12.22
N THR A 199 -2.67 -1.68 -13.18
CA THR A 199 -1.35 -1.06 -13.04
C THR A 199 -1.17 0.01 -14.11
N ILE A 200 -0.84 1.23 -13.69
CA ILE A 200 -0.67 2.39 -14.57
C ILE A 200 0.74 2.96 -14.37
N ALA A 201 1.54 2.97 -15.44
CA ALA A 201 2.89 3.51 -15.46
C ALA A 201 2.92 4.91 -16.07
N ALA A 202 2.17 5.85 -15.48
CA ALA A 202 2.09 7.23 -15.94
C ALA A 202 2.27 8.20 -14.77
N ASN A 203 2.90 9.35 -15.03
CA ASN A 203 3.05 10.43 -14.05
C ASN A 203 1.76 11.23 -13.88
N ASP A 204 0.95 11.32 -14.92
CA ASP A 204 -0.37 11.96 -14.87
C ASP A 204 -1.47 10.92 -15.09
N LEU A 205 -2.30 10.72 -14.07
CA LEU A 205 -3.50 9.92 -14.12
C LEU A 205 -4.68 10.82 -14.56
N HIS A 206 -4.60 11.25 -15.81
CA HIS A 206 -5.57 12.17 -16.39
C HIS A 206 -6.82 11.44 -16.86
N ASN A 207 -8.03 11.99 -16.62
CA ASN A 207 -9.32 11.46 -17.07
C ASN A 207 -9.47 9.94 -16.86
N LEU A 208 -9.41 9.51 -15.60
CA LEU A 208 -9.55 8.11 -15.25
C LEU A 208 -11.04 7.71 -15.24
N THR A 209 -11.44 6.79 -16.10
CA THR A 209 -12.83 6.32 -16.23
C THR A 209 -12.93 4.83 -15.95
N LEU A 210 -13.82 4.44 -15.04
CA LEU A 210 -14.10 3.05 -14.73
C LEU A 210 -15.24 2.51 -15.59
N ASP A 211 -15.03 1.38 -16.28
CA ASP A 211 -16.08 0.66 -16.98
C ASP A 211 -16.88 -0.21 -16.01
N VAL A 212 -17.95 0.34 -15.49
CA VAL A 212 -18.78 -0.36 -14.47
C VAL A 212 -19.48 -1.59 -15.03
N SER A 213 -19.67 -1.70 -16.34
CA SER A 213 -20.30 -2.87 -16.97
C SER A 213 -19.39 -4.10 -16.95
N SER A 214 -18.09 -3.90 -16.76
CA SER A 214 -17.08 -4.94 -16.66
C SER A 214 -16.81 -5.42 -15.24
N LEU A 215 -17.63 -5.03 -14.25
CA LEU A 215 -17.39 -5.26 -12.84
C LEU A 215 -18.61 -5.85 -12.14
N LYS A 216 -18.37 -6.65 -11.10
CA LYS A 216 -19.40 -6.91 -10.10
C LYS A 216 -19.74 -5.63 -9.33
N SER A 217 -21.00 -5.42 -8.99
CA SER A 217 -21.41 -4.28 -8.14
C SER A 217 -20.75 -4.27 -6.77
N THR A 218 -20.25 -5.42 -6.30
CA THR A 218 -19.54 -5.61 -5.02
C THR A 218 -18.03 -5.60 -5.17
N ALA A 219 -17.48 -5.48 -6.37
CA ALA A 219 -16.05 -5.57 -6.62
C ALA A 219 -15.25 -4.49 -5.89
N SER A 220 -14.04 -4.82 -5.51
CA SER A 220 -13.02 -3.89 -5.04
C SER A 220 -12.08 -3.53 -6.18
N ILE A 221 -11.65 -2.29 -6.21
CA ILE A 221 -10.83 -1.70 -7.26
C ILE A 221 -9.48 -1.30 -6.68
N ILE A 222 -8.41 -1.87 -7.18
CA ILE A 222 -7.04 -1.54 -6.78
C ILE A 222 -6.32 -0.94 -7.99
N ILE A 223 -5.78 0.26 -7.84
CA ILE A 223 -5.05 0.96 -8.90
C ILE A 223 -3.62 1.18 -8.41
N ASN A 224 -2.67 0.44 -8.94
CA ASN A 224 -1.25 0.61 -8.68
C ASN A 224 -0.65 1.64 -9.64
N GLY A 225 -0.29 2.81 -9.16
CA GLY A 225 0.53 3.79 -9.87
C GLY A 225 2.02 3.51 -9.61
N THR A 226 2.82 3.31 -10.66
CA THR A 226 4.23 2.91 -10.51
C THR A 226 5.22 4.08 -10.58
N ALA A 227 4.77 5.27 -10.98
CA ALA A 227 5.60 6.46 -11.10
C ALA A 227 6.05 7.01 -9.73
N THR A 228 7.17 7.72 -9.72
CA THR A 228 7.69 8.39 -8.52
C THR A 228 7.03 9.74 -8.24
N ASN A 229 6.50 10.37 -9.27
CA ASN A 229 5.72 11.61 -9.16
C ASN A 229 4.37 11.37 -9.83
N ILE A 230 3.29 11.49 -9.07
CA ILE A 230 1.95 11.21 -9.57
C ILE A 230 1.10 12.46 -9.45
N THR A 231 0.54 12.88 -10.57
CA THR A 231 -0.50 13.92 -10.63
C THR A 231 -1.82 13.25 -11.02
N MET A 232 -2.90 13.64 -10.38
CA MET A 232 -4.25 13.25 -10.77
C MET A 232 -4.99 14.49 -11.25
N SER A 233 -5.53 14.45 -12.47
CA SER A 233 -6.15 15.59 -13.12
C SER A 233 -7.34 15.17 -13.99
N GLY A 234 -8.14 16.15 -14.41
CA GLY A 234 -9.31 15.90 -15.25
C GLY A 234 -10.47 15.21 -14.52
N GLY A 235 -11.09 14.21 -15.15
CA GLY A 235 -12.19 13.43 -14.59
C GLY A 235 -11.73 12.20 -13.80
N PHE A 236 -12.56 11.81 -12.82
CA PHE A 236 -12.41 10.55 -12.07
C PHE A 236 -13.81 9.89 -12.07
N ASP A 237 -14.17 9.28 -13.22
CA ASP A 237 -15.56 8.99 -13.53
C ASP A 237 -15.95 7.57 -13.17
N ASN A 238 -17.19 7.42 -12.69
CA ASN A 238 -17.86 6.16 -12.36
C ASN A 238 -17.32 5.43 -11.09
N PHE A 239 -16.46 6.07 -10.30
CA PHE A 239 -15.96 5.49 -9.04
C PHE A 239 -16.89 5.69 -7.85
N GLY A 240 -17.92 6.54 -7.94
CA GLY A 240 -18.77 6.92 -6.81
C GLY A 240 -19.38 5.75 -6.05
N SER A 241 -19.93 4.75 -6.75
CA SER A 241 -20.48 3.53 -6.15
C SER A 241 -19.44 2.59 -5.55
N PHE A 242 -18.17 2.81 -5.84
CA PHE A 242 -17.04 2.01 -5.39
C PHE A 242 -16.11 2.78 -4.43
N ALA A 243 -16.47 3.98 -3.99
CA ALA A 243 -15.58 4.87 -3.26
C ALA A 243 -14.91 4.21 -2.03
N ASN A 244 -15.68 3.46 -1.24
CA ASN A 244 -15.18 2.74 -0.07
C ASN A 244 -14.50 1.40 -0.39
N ARG A 245 -14.36 1.04 -1.65
CA ARG A 245 -13.72 -0.18 -2.17
C ARG A 245 -12.68 0.11 -3.24
N THR A 246 -12.37 1.38 -3.47
CA THR A 246 -11.33 1.83 -4.40
C THR A 246 -10.10 2.26 -3.61
N LEU A 247 -8.97 1.65 -3.93
CA LEU A 247 -7.66 2.00 -3.40
C LEU A 247 -6.71 2.37 -4.53
N LEU A 248 -6.21 3.60 -4.50
CA LEU A 248 -5.09 4.05 -5.31
C LEU A 248 -3.82 3.85 -4.50
N ASN A 249 -2.98 2.92 -4.91
CA ASN A 249 -1.74 2.57 -4.23
C ASN A 249 -0.53 3.11 -4.99
N PHE A 250 0.27 3.93 -4.35
CA PHE A 250 1.43 4.62 -4.93
C PHE A 250 2.70 4.35 -4.12
N ALA A 251 3.12 3.08 -4.11
CA ALA A 251 4.21 2.58 -3.26
C ALA A 251 5.55 3.30 -3.52
N ASN A 252 5.82 3.67 -4.77
CA ASN A 252 7.06 4.32 -5.19
C ASN A 252 6.98 5.85 -5.21
N ALA A 253 5.79 6.43 -4.98
CA ALA A 253 5.61 7.86 -5.11
C ALA A 253 6.32 8.64 -4.01
N THR A 254 7.12 9.62 -4.41
CA THR A 254 7.72 10.64 -3.55
C THR A 254 6.88 11.92 -3.50
N THR A 255 6.13 12.19 -4.58
CA THR A 255 5.14 13.27 -4.65
C THR A 255 3.84 12.76 -5.23
N THR A 256 2.73 13.23 -4.68
CA THR A 256 1.37 12.99 -5.17
C THR A 256 0.60 14.29 -5.16
N SER A 257 -0.05 14.63 -6.24
CA SER A 257 -0.81 15.89 -6.32
C SER A 257 -2.18 15.70 -6.98
N LEU A 258 -3.15 16.48 -6.49
CA LEU A 258 -4.44 16.67 -7.16
C LEU A 258 -4.43 17.99 -7.92
N ASN A 259 -4.91 17.98 -9.15
CA ASN A 259 -5.08 19.18 -9.97
C ASN A 259 -6.57 19.34 -10.31
N ASN A 260 -7.32 19.99 -9.42
CA ASN A 260 -8.75 20.27 -9.53
C ASN A 260 -9.61 19.04 -9.85
N VAL A 261 -9.34 17.92 -9.20
CA VAL A 261 -10.05 16.65 -9.43
C VAL A 261 -10.73 16.16 -8.15
N GLY A 262 -11.88 15.50 -8.33
CA GLY A 262 -12.59 14.80 -7.26
C GLY A 262 -12.29 13.31 -7.26
N ILE A 263 -11.67 12.78 -6.20
CA ILE A 263 -11.33 11.38 -6.06
C ILE A 263 -12.39 10.66 -5.22
N ASN A 264 -13.00 9.62 -5.77
CA ASN A 264 -13.82 8.66 -5.04
C ASN A 264 -13.02 7.38 -4.78
N GLY A 265 -12.32 7.35 -3.65
CA GLY A 265 -11.44 6.26 -3.26
C GLY A 265 -10.41 6.69 -2.23
N SER A 266 -9.73 5.73 -1.64
CA SER A 266 -8.63 5.97 -0.71
C SER A 266 -7.29 5.99 -1.44
N ILE A 267 -6.34 6.78 -0.94
CA ILE A 267 -4.98 6.86 -1.46
C ILE A 267 -4.02 6.32 -0.41
N LEU A 268 -3.22 5.33 -0.79
CA LEU A 268 -2.13 4.76 0.00
C LEU A 268 -0.79 5.13 -0.64
N ALA A 269 -0.17 6.19 -0.13
CA ALA A 269 1.10 6.73 -0.61
C ALA A 269 2.03 7.10 0.57
N PRO A 270 2.44 6.14 1.41
CA PRO A 270 3.01 6.38 2.74
C PRO A 270 4.32 7.17 2.73
N ASN A 271 5.03 7.21 1.60
CA ASN A 271 6.29 7.93 1.44
C ASN A 271 6.14 9.27 0.70
N SER A 272 4.95 9.58 0.20
CA SER A 272 4.71 10.70 -0.69
C SER A 272 4.42 12.01 0.07
N ALA A 273 4.97 13.11 -0.41
CA ALA A 273 4.48 14.44 -0.09
C ALA A 273 3.23 14.73 -0.95
N PHE A 274 2.10 14.93 -0.28
CA PHE A 274 0.81 15.19 -0.92
C PHE A 274 0.52 16.68 -1.01
N SER A 275 -0.07 17.12 -2.12
CA SER A 275 -0.44 18.52 -2.33
C SER A 275 -1.56 18.64 -3.36
N GLY A 276 -2.02 19.87 -3.60
CA GLY A 276 -2.92 20.19 -4.71
C GLY A 276 -4.27 20.74 -4.30
N SER A 277 -5.25 20.65 -5.22
CA SER A 277 -6.62 21.16 -5.08
C SER A 277 -7.64 20.15 -5.60
N GLY A 278 -8.83 20.14 -4.99
CA GLY A 278 -9.90 19.23 -5.37
C GLY A 278 -10.64 18.66 -4.17
N SER A 279 -11.18 17.45 -4.32
CA SER A 279 -11.88 16.76 -3.24
C SER A 279 -11.53 15.29 -3.17
N MET A 280 -11.63 14.71 -1.97
CA MET A 280 -11.50 13.27 -1.76
C MET A 280 -12.66 12.73 -0.95
N ASN A 281 -13.19 11.60 -1.38
CA ASN A 281 -14.16 10.79 -0.66
C ASN A 281 -13.54 9.41 -0.35
N GLY A 282 -12.69 9.38 0.66
CA GLY A 282 -11.89 8.22 1.08
C GLY A 282 -10.85 8.63 2.11
N THR A 283 -9.94 7.73 2.45
CA THR A 283 -8.82 7.97 3.36
C THR A 283 -7.56 8.33 2.58
N LEU A 284 -6.93 9.44 2.92
CA LEU A 284 -5.60 9.80 2.44
C LEU A 284 -4.54 9.33 3.43
N ILE A 285 -3.60 8.51 2.97
CA ILE A 285 -2.41 8.10 3.71
C ILE A 285 -1.19 8.62 2.95
N ALA A 286 -0.43 9.54 3.57
CA ALA A 286 0.72 10.18 2.96
C ALA A 286 1.80 10.51 4.00
N ASN A 287 3.02 10.82 3.53
CA ASN A 287 4.09 11.25 4.41
C ASN A 287 3.87 12.66 4.97
N SER A 288 3.46 13.60 4.12
CA SER A 288 3.15 14.98 4.52
C SER A 288 2.08 15.58 3.61
N VAL A 289 1.43 16.63 4.08
CA VAL A 289 0.49 17.43 3.29
C VAL A 289 0.94 18.87 3.29
N SER A 290 1.10 19.45 2.10
CA SER A 290 1.39 20.87 1.92
C SER A 290 0.29 21.54 1.10
N SER A 291 0.01 22.82 1.37
CA SER A 291 -0.79 23.63 0.47
C SER A 291 0.09 24.20 -0.64
N ILE A 292 -0.44 24.22 -1.87
CA ILE A 292 0.18 24.92 -2.98
C ILE A 292 -0.71 26.12 -3.33
N ASN A 293 -0.18 27.35 -3.17
CA ASN A 293 -0.70 28.58 -3.73
C ASN A 293 -2.25 28.65 -3.84
N TYR A 294 -2.95 28.73 -2.70
CA TYR A 294 -4.42 28.83 -2.63
C TYR A 294 -5.22 27.61 -3.13
N GLY A 295 -4.58 26.55 -3.57
CA GLY A 295 -5.22 25.28 -3.88
C GLY A 295 -5.36 24.40 -2.63
N HIS A 296 -6.57 24.00 -2.28
CA HIS A 296 -6.82 23.19 -1.10
C HIS A 296 -7.68 21.98 -1.43
N VAL A 297 -7.42 20.89 -0.74
CA VAL A 297 -8.21 19.67 -0.86
C VAL A 297 -9.28 19.63 0.21
N SER A 298 -10.52 19.33 -0.20
CA SER A 298 -11.62 19.01 0.70
C SER A 298 -11.69 17.50 0.92
N MET A 299 -11.77 17.08 2.19
CA MET A 299 -11.84 15.68 2.58
C MET A 299 -13.24 15.34 3.11
N ASN A 300 -14.01 14.52 2.40
CA ASN A 300 -15.41 14.21 2.74
C ASN A 300 -15.63 12.77 3.19
N GLY A 301 -14.61 11.94 3.16
CA GLY A 301 -14.75 10.53 3.43
C GLY A 301 -13.85 10.04 4.55
N ALA A 302 -14.18 8.89 5.06
CA ALA A 302 -13.32 8.04 5.84
C ALA A 302 -13.65 6.59 5.49
N GLY A 303 -12.63 5.76 5.52
CA GLY A 303 -12.78 4.33 5.43
C GLY A 303 -12.59 3.76 4.02
N PHE A 304 -11.91 2.65 4.05
CA PHE A 304 -11.75 1.69 2.97
C PHE A 304 -12.17 0.32 3.51
N ASN A 305 -13.01 -0.40 2.80
CA ASN A 305 -13.41 -1.74 3.22
C ASN A 305 -12.22 -2.69 3.10
N THR A 306 -11.93 -3.44 4.16
CA THR A 306 -10.91 -4.49 4.11
C THR A 306 -11.17 -5.45 2.96
N VAL A 307 -10.14 -5.75 2.20
CA VAL A 307 -10.20 -6.59 1.00
C VAL A 307 -9.29 -7.79 1.17
N ASN A 308 -9.84 -8.98 0.94
CA ASN A 308 -9.06 -10.22 0.87
C ASN A 308 -8.77 -10.53 -0.61
N VAL A 309 -7.51 -10.42 -0.99
CA VAL A 309 -7.04 -10.84 -2.31
C VAL A 309 -6.63 -12.29 -2.22
N SER A 310 -7.41 -13.18 -2.86
CA SER A 310 -7.07 -14.61 -2.93
C SER A 310 -5.72 -14.79 -3.61
N ALA A 311 -4.92 -15.71 -3.09
CA ALA A 311 -3.69 -16.12 -3.73
C ALA A 311 -3.99 -16.72 -5.12
N VAL A 312 -3.51 -16.09 -6.18
CA VAL A 312 -3.53 -16.68 -7.52
C VAL A 312 -2.23 -17.47 -7.69
N PRO A 313 -2.28 -18.81 -7.83
CA PRO A 313 -1.07 -19.57 -8.10
C PRO A 313 -0.40 -19.02 -9.37
N GLU A 314 0.89 -18.69 -9.29
CA GLU A 314 1.63 -18.17 -10.44
C GLU A 314 1.58 -19.17 -11.61
N PRO A 315 1.56 -18.71 -12.87
CA PRO A 315 1.62 -19.61 -14.05
C PRO A 315 2.76 -20.60 -13.98
N GLY A 316 3.87 -20.23 -13.32
CA GLY A 316 5.00 -21.10 -13.02
C GLY A 316 4.63 -22.31 -12.14
N THR A 317 3.69 -22.16 -11.21
CA THR A 317 3.22 -23.26 -10.35
C THR A 317 2.50 -24.33 -11.17
N TYR A 318 1.64 -23.92 -12.10
CA TYR A 318 0.97 -24.86 -13.04
C TYR A 318 1.97 -25.49 -14.01
N ALA A 319 2.93 -24.72 -14.53
CA ALA A 319 3.97 -25.24 -15.41
C ALA A 319 4.85 -26.29 -14.68
N MET A 320 5.22 -26.06 -13.42
CA MET A 320 5.98 -27.00 -12.61
C MET A 320 5.16 -28.26 -12.26
N LEU A 321 3.86 -28.10 -11.96
CA LEU A 321 2.95 -29.24 -11.74
C LEU A 321 2.86 -30.10 -13.01
N LEU A 322 2.65 -29.47 -14.16
CA LEU A 322 2.59 -30.16 -15.46
C LEU A 322 3.93 -30.83 -15.82
N ALA A 323 5.06 -30.15 -15.59
CA ALA A 323 6.40 -30.72 -15.78
C ALA A 323 6.64 -31.94 -14.85
N GLY A 324 6.22 -31.84 -13.59
CA GLY A 324 6.30 -32.94 -12.62
C GLY A 324 5.44 -34.12 -13.02
N LEU A 325 4.19 -33.88 -13.43
CA LEU A 325 3.29 -34.94 -13.94
C LEU A 325 3.81 -35.57 -15.24
N GLY A 326 4.37 -34.75 -16.15
CA GLY A 326 5.01 -35.21 -17.37
C GLY A 326 6.22 -36.13 -17.09
N LEU A 327 7.06 -35.78 -16.12
CA LEU A 327 8.21 -36.57 -15.70
C LEU A 327 7.77 -37.91 -15.11
N LEU A 328 6.74 -37.92 -14.26
CA LEU A 328 6.18 -39.14 -13.68
C LEU A 328 5.60 -40.06 -14.75
N ALA A 329 4.88 -39.52 -15.73
CA ALA A 329 4.34 -40.26 -16.86
C ALA A 329 5.45 -40.86 -17.72
N PHE A 330 6.54 -40.10 -17.97
CA PHE A 330 7.72 -40.58 -18.70
C PHE A 330 8.45 -41.71 -17.98
N MET A 331 8.64 -41.61 -16.66
CA MET A 331 9.26 -42.67 -15.86
C MET A 331 8.43 -43.95 -15.87
N ARG A 332 7.08 -43.85 -15.79
CA ARG A 332 6.18 -45.01 -15.84
C ARG A 332 6.25 -45.75 -17.19
N ARG A 333 6.50 -45.07 -18.29
CA ARG A 333 6.68 -45.69 -19.62
C ARG A 333 8.01 -46.45 -19.75
N ARG A 334 9.01 -46.13 -18.94
CA ARG A 334 10.34 -46.76 -18.98
C ARG A 334 10.48 -48.04 -18.10
N THR A 335 9.45 -48.40 -17.31
CA THR A 335 9.48 -49.62 -16.54
C THR A 335 9.22 -50.79 -17.50
N PRO A 336 10.23 -51.62 -17.83
CA PRO A 336 10.03 -52.77 -18.73
C PRO A 336 9.06 -53.75 -18.08
N ALA A 337 8.10 -54.25 -18.84
CA ALA A 337 7.24 -55.34 -18.42
C ALA A 337 8.12 -56.53 -18.01
N ARG A 338 8.01 -56.96 -16.76
CA ARG A 338 8.72 -58.11 -16.24
C ARG A 338 8.27 -59.34 -17.04
N ALA A 339 9.17 -59.93 -17.80
CA ALA A 339 8.86 -61.13 -18.55
C ALA A 339 8.34 -62.24 -17.60
N PRO A 340 7.29 -63.00 -17.97
CA PRO A 340 6.81 -64.11 -17.16
C PRO A 340 7.91 -65.17 -17.04
N GLN A 341 8.25 -65.51 -15.80
CA GLN A 341 9.12 -66.60 -15.54
C GLN A 341 8.40 -67.93 -15.98
N ALA A 342 8.96 -68.60 -16.98
CA ALA A 342 8.49 -69.95 -17.33
C ALA A 342 8.78 -70.87 -16.15
N GLN A 343 7.71 -71.42 -15.54
CA GLN A 343 7.83 -72.57 -14.65
C GLN A 343 8.20 -73.76 -15.49
N MET A 344 9.43 -74.28 -15.29
CA MET A 344 9.76 -75.64 -15.74
C MET A 344 9.13 -76.63 -14.76
N ALA A 345 8.36 -77.58 -15.33
CA ALA A 345 7.84 -78.76 -14.67
C ALA A 345 8.95 -79.82 -14.58
#